data_1418c932fd36721753dfe38bc31cb2df
#
_entry.id   1418c932fd36721753dfe38bc31cb2df
#
_cell.length_a   1.000
_cell.length_b   1.000
_cell.length_c   1.000
_cell.angle_alpha   90.00
_cell.angle_beta   90.00
_cell.angle_gamma   90.00
#
_symmetry.space_group_name_H-M   'P 1'
#
loop_
_entity.id
_entity.type
_entity.pdbx_description
1 polymer ?
#
loop_
_entity_poly.entity_id
_entity_poly.type
_entity_poly.pdbx_seq_one_letter_code
_entity_poly.pdbx_strand_id
1 'polypeptide(L)'
;MTYDFTSIMNRHGMDSIAVDGLGTDPGFAPDPPREGFDVIPMWVADMNFPTVPTIPQAIIERAKHPAYGYFSPTDDYYSSIIDWQSTRNGVTGLTREAIGYENGVLGGVISALTAFAAPGDGVLLHSPTYIGFTRSIENNGYRIVHSPLTLDERGVWRMDYEDMDRKLKEHHIHVAVFCSTHNPCGRVWERWEIEKAMEVYKANDCVVISDEIWSDLTLGNHQHIPTQSVSEDARNRTVAFYAPSKTFNLAGLVGSYHIIYNPTLRDRIVAKSSKCHYNDMNVLSMHALIGAYRPEGHEWLDELKAVLTGNVDYAYDYITGHFQGVSLAKPEGTYMLLLDCEQWCERHGLSLPELEKRGWDVGVAWQDGDMFQAPYSIRVNLALPLSRVKEAMRRLDQYVFNA
;
A
#
# COMPACT_ATOMS: atom_id res chain seq x y z
N MET A 1 18.42 10.87 -15.59
CA MET A 1 18.19 10.16 -14.32
C MET A 1 19.52 9.89 -13.65
N THR A 2 19.59 10.17 -12.37
CA THR A 2 20.79 9.94 -11.54
C THR A 2 20.83 8.49 -11.04
N TYR A 3 19.65 7.88 -10.90
CA TYR A 3 19.48 6.53 -10.37
C TYR A 3 19.12 5.52 -11.46
N ASP A 4 19.46 4.25 -11.23
CA ASP A 4 19.22 3.18 -12.18
C ASP A 4 17.83 2.54 -11.97
N PHE A 5 16.90 2.85 -12.87
CA PHE A 5 15.59 2.25 -12.98
C PHE A 5 15.42 1.42 -14.26
N THR A 6 16.53 1.09 -14.93
CA THR A 6 16.52 0.40 -16.23
C THR A 6 17.10 -1.01 -16.18
N SER A 7 18.03 -1.26 -15.29
CA SER A 7 18.68 -2.57 -15.14
C SER A 7 17.74 -3.59 -14.50
N ILE A 8 17.77 -4.81 -15.01
CA ILE A 8 17.04 -5.94 -14.44
C ILE A 8 17.86 -6.51 -13.30
N MET A 9 17.38 -6.30 -12.08
CA MET A 9 18.03 -6.79 -10.86
C MET A 9 17.73 -8.28 -10.68
N ASN A 10 18.77 -9.10 -10.51
CA ASN A 10 18.58 -10.49 -10.10
C ASN A 10 18.21 -10.56 -8.62
N ARG A 11 17.06 -11.15 -8.33
CA ARG A 11 16.51 -11.30 -6.97
C ARG A 11 16.47 -12.77 -6.50
N HIS A 12 16.87 -13.72 -7.36
CA HIS A 12 16.93 -15.15 -6.99
C HIS A 12 17.98 -15.41 -5.92
N GLY A 13 17.59 -16.13 -4.87
CA GLY A 13 18.46 -16.46 -3.74
C GLY A 13 18.82 -15.28 -2.86
N MET A 14 18.03 -14.18 -2.94
CA MET A 14 18.19 -12.96 -2.16
C MET A 14 16.98 -12.69 -1.26
N ASP A 15 16.41 -13.75 -0.71
CA ASP A 15 15.25 -13.73 0.21
C ASP A 15 14.00 -13.03 -0.38
N SER A 16 13.82 -13.10 -1.70
CA SER A 16 12.76 -12.42 -2.42
C SER A 16 11.56 -13.31 -2.64
N ILE A 17 10.48 -13.11 -1.87
CA ILE A 17 9.22 -13.84 -2.06
C ILE A 17 8.66 -13.67 -3.49
N ALA A 18 8.93 -12.54 -4.13
CA ALA A 18 8.41 -12.24 -5.49
C ALA A 18 8.93 -13.20 -6.56
N VAL A 19 10.09 -13.81 -6.37
CA VAL A 19 10.71 -14.76 -7.31
C VAL A 19 10.97 -16.12 -6.68
N ASP A 20 11.41 -16.20 -5.42
CA ASP A 20 11.74 -17.44 -4.74
C ASP A 20 10.51 -18.11 -4.09
N GLY A 21 9.42 -17.36 -3.93
CA GLY A 21 8.16 -17.83 -3.34
C GLY A 21 7.17 -18.46 -4.34
N LEU A 22 7.50 -18.52 -5.63
CA LEU A 22 6.59 -19.09 -6.62
C LEU A 22 6.34 -20.59 -6.35
N GLY A 23 5.06 -20.99 -6.38
CA GLY A 23 4.65 -22.37 -6.11
C GLY A 23 4.77 -22.83 -4.65
N THR A 24 5.17 -21.96 -3.72
CA THR A 24 5.40 -22.36 -2.31
C THR A 24 4.16 -22.24 -1.42
N ASP A 25 3.17 -21.42 -1.80
CA ASP A 25 1.95 -21.19 -1.05
C ASP A 25 0.74 -21.24 -2.00
N PRO A 26 0.15 -22.43 -2.20
CA PRO A 26 -0.98 -22.61 -3.11
C PRO A 26 -2.19 -21.73 -2.74
N GLY A 27 -2.72 -21.02 -3.72
CA GLY A 27 -3.83 -20.07 -3.55
C GLY A 27 -3.41 -18.67 -3.07
N PHE A 28 -2.09 -18.44 -2.89
CA PHE A 28 -1.54 -17.11 -2.60
C PHE A 28 -0.40 -16.75 -3.56
N ALA A 29 0.60 -17.62 -3.71
CA ALA A 29 1.73 -17.40 -4.61
C ALA A 29 1.42 -17.93 -6.01
N PRO A 30 1.81 -17.21 -7.07
CA PRO A 30 1.73 -17.70 -8.44
C PRO A 30 2.51 -19.00 -8.64
N ASP A 31 2.03 -19.84 -9.58
CA ASP A 31 2.80 -21.00 -10.02
C ASP A 31 4.05 -20.58 -10.83
N PRO A 32 5.12 -21.40 -10.84
CA PRO A 32 6.24 -21.19 -11.74
C PRO A 32 5.80 -21.23 -13.22
N PRO A 33 6.48 -20.48 -14.10
CA PRO A 33 6.17 -20.51 -15.52
C PRO A 33 6.50 -21.86 -16.16
N ARG A 34 5.88 -22.13 -17.30
CA ARG A 34 6.26 -23.28 -18.14
C ARG A 34 7.66 -23.07 -18.76
N GLU A 35 8.26 -24.16 -19.18
CA GLU A 35 9.57 -24.15 -19.85
C GLU A 35 9.60 -23.14 -21.02
N GLY A 36 10.68 -22.38 -21.12
CA GLY A 36 10.90 -21.36 -22.15
C GLY A 36 10.51 -19.94 -21.74
N PHE A 37 9.92 -19.74 -20.57
CA PHE A 37 9.61 -18.41 -20.04
C PHE A 37 10.33 -18.14 -18.73
N ASP A 38 10.96 -16.97 -18.62
CA ASP A 38 11.46 -16.44 -17.37
C ASP A 38 10.39 -15.67 -16.60
N VAL A 39 10.56 -15.56 -15.28
CA VAL A 39 9.60 -14.87 -14.41
C VAL A 39 9.68 -13.36 -14.57
N ILE A 40 8.52 -12.72 -14.67
CA ILE A 40 8.32 -11.28 -14.52
C ILE A 40 7.45 -11.10 -13.27
N PRO A 41 8.06 -10.71 -12.11
CA PRO A 41 7.35 -10.66 -10.83
C PRO A 41 6.48 -9.41 -10.74
N MET A 42 5.16 -9.59 -10.86
CA MET A 42 4.17 -8.50 -10.88
C MET A 42 3.04 -8.72 -9.84
N TRP A 43 3.27 -9.50 -8.78
CA TRP A 43 2.24 -9.86 -7.78
C TRP A 43 2.46 -9.24 -6.40
N VAL A 44 3.66 -9.30 -5.86
CA VAL A 44 3.98 -8.73 -4.55
C VAL A 44 4.04 -7.20 -4.64
N ALA A 45 3.59 -6.51 -3.59
CA ALA A 45 3.68 -5.05 -3.49
C ALA A 45 5.08 -4.61 -3.00
N ASP A 46 6.12 -5.02 -3.72
CA ASP A 46 7.51 -4.59 -3.59
C ASP A 46 8.07 -4.15 -4.96
N MET A 47 9.29 -3.62 -5.01
CA MET A 47 9.86 -3.10 -6.24
C MET A 47 11.02 -3.95 -6.74
N ASN A 48 11.20 -3.96 -8.07
CA ASN A 48 12.32 -4.56 -8.77
C ASN A 48 13.38 -3.50 -9.14
N PHE A 49 13.54 -2.49 -8.29
CA PHE A 49 14.54 -1.43 -8.40
C PHE A 49 15.46 -1.42 -7.18
N PRO A 50 16.75 -1.07 -7.34
CA PRO A 50 17.60 -0.74 -6.20
C PRO A 50 17.02 0.43 -5.42
N THR A 51 17.02 0.35 -4.09
CA THR A 51 16.65 1.49 -3.25
C THR A 51 17.74 2.59 -3.30
N VAL A 52 17.44 3.77 -2.75
CA VAL A 52 18.40 4.88 -2.69
C VAL A 52 19.67 4.47 -1.90
N PRO A 53 20.89 4.79 -2.40
CA PRO A 53 22.13 4.30 -1.79
C PRO A 53 22.36 4.74 -0.33
N THR A 54 21.74 5.84 0.10
CA THR A 54 21.85 6.34 1.49
C THR A 54 21.26 5.39 2.52
N ILE A 55 20.32 4.51 2.13
CA ILE A 55 19.74 3.50 3.01
C ILE A 55 20.75 2.41 3.38
N PRO A 56 21.29 1.62 2.42
CA PRO A 56 22.29 0.62 2.76
C PRO A 56 23.52 1.23 3.40
N GLN A 57 23.93 2.46 3.04
CA GLN A 57 25.03 3.17 3.71
C GLN A 57 24.74 3.40 5.19
N ALA A 58 23.56 3.89 5.55
CA ALA A 58 23.18 4.11 6.95
C ALA A 58 23.12 2.82 7.76
N ILE A 59 22.61 1.73 7.17
CA ILE A 59 22.56 0.40 7.80
C ILE A 59 23.96 -0.13 8.02
N ILE A 60 24.82 -0.11 7.01
CA ILE A 60 26.21 -0.59 7.08
C ILE A 60 27.00 0.20 8.13
N GLU A 61 26.87 1.53 8.15
CA GLU A 61 27.55 2.36 9.14
C GLU A 61 27.16 1.99 10.56
N ARG A 62 25.85 1.80 10.82
CA ARG A 62 25.38 1.34 12.13
C ARG A 62 25.88 -0.07 12.44
N ALA A 63 25.91 -0.97 11.45
CA ALA A 63 26.31 -2.37 11.62
C ALA A 63 27.82 -2.55 11.91
N LYS A 64 28.66 -1.59 11.57
CA LYS A 64 30.10 -1.58 11.94
C LYS A 64 30.32 -1.56 13.45
N HIS A 65 29.39 -1.01 14.21
CA HIS A 65 29.43 -1.08 15.67
C HIS A 65 28.86 -2.42 16.14
N PRO A 66 29.63 -3.30 16.79
CA PRO A 66 29.27 -4.71 17.03
C PRO A 66 28.31 -4.93 18.21
N ALA A 67 27.74 -3.89 18.81
CA ALA A 67 26.79 -3.99 19.91
C ALA A 67 25.38 -3.57 19.47
N TYR A 68 24.40 -4.44 19.70
CA TYR A 68 22.98 -4.26 19.37
C TYR A 68 22.10 -4.34 20.61
N GLY A 69 22.56 -3.68 21.70
CA GLY A 69 21.82 -3.61 22.95
C GLY A 69 20.60 -2.69 22.90
N TYR A 70 19.98 -2.50 24.03
CA TYR A 70 18.83 -1.57 24.16
C TYR A 70 19.23 -0.17 23.73
N PHE A 71 18.28 0.54 23.07
CA PHE A 71 18.47 1.90 22.59
C PHE A 71 17.16 2.68 22.66
N SER A 72 17.26 3.97 22.52
CA SER A 72 16.12 4.88 22.37
C SER A 72 16.19 5.52 20.97
N PRO A 73 15.05 5.80 20.32
CA PRO A 73 15.03 6.56 19.07
C PRO A 73 15.74 7.90 19.24
N THR A 74 16.58 8.23 18.25
CA THR A 74 17.40 9.46 18.27
C THR A 74 16.59 10.68 17.84
N ASP A 75 17.10 11.88 18.13
CA ASP A 75 16.49 13.11 17.64
C ASP A 75 16.50 13.17 16.10
N ASP A 76 17.53 12.61 15.45
CA ASP A 76 17.60 12.49 13.99
C ASP A 76 16.44 11.66 13.40
N TYR A 77 15.97 10.64 14.10
CA TYR A 77 14.81 9.87 13.67
C TYR A 77 13.55 10.73 13.61
N TYR A 78 13.27 11.48 14.67
CA TYR A 78 12.09 12.34 14.72
C TYR A 78 12.19 13.53 13.77
N SER A 79 13.35 14.18 13.68
CA SER A 79 13.55 15.30 12.76
C SER A 79 13.43 14.84 11.30
N SER A 80 13.96 13.67 10.93
CA SER A 80 13.78 13.10 9.60
C SER A 80 12.30 12.92 9.23
N ILE A 81 11.48 12.42 10.16
CA ILE A 81 10.03 12.27 9.94
C ILE A 81 9.35 13.63 9.81
N ILE A 82 9.66 14.58 10.70
CA ILE A 82 9.05 15.92 10.68
C ILE A 82 9.38 16.64 9.37
N ASP A 83 10.64 16.59 8.94
CA ASP A 83 11.11 17.23 7.72
C ASP A 83 10.47 16.57 6.48
N TRP A 84 10.38 15.24 6.46
CA TRP A 84 9.73 14.51 5.37
C TRP A 84 8.25 14.86 5.25
N GLN A 85 7.51 14.82 6.35
CA GLN A 85 6.09 15.14 6.37
C GLN A 85 5.83 16.62 6.01
N SER A 86 6.69 17.52 6.45
CA SER A 86 6.59 18.94 6.07
C SER A 86 6.85 19.15 4.58
N THR A 87 7.90 18.54 4.05
CA THR A 87 8.35 18.76 2.66
C THR A 87 7.46 18.04 1.65
N ARG A 88 7.05 16.80 1.93
CA ARG A 88 6.28 15.95 0.99
C ARG A 88 4.78 16.12 1.11
N ASN A 89 4.28 16.21 2.34
CA ASN A 89 2.85 16.23 2.62
C ASN A 89 2.33 17.59 3.09
N GLY A 90 3.19 18.61 3.19
CA GLY A 90 2.82 19.96 3.63
C GLY A 90 2.35 20.03 5.08
N VAL A 91 2.70 19.04 5.91
CA VAL A 91 2.31 18.99 7.32
C VAL A 91 3.07 20.06 8.10
N THR A 92 2.33 20.89 8.84
CA THR A 92 2.90 21.94 9.69
C THR A 92 2.62 21.69 11.16
N GLY A 93 3.54 22.08 12.02
CA GLY A 93 3.37 21.96 13.48
C GLY A 93 3.38 20.52 14.01
N LEU A 94 3.97 19.59 13.26
CA LEU A 94 4.19 18.22 13.75
C LEU A 94 5.30 18.26 14.79
N THR A 95 5.03 17.65 15.95
CA THR A 95 5.99 17.56 17.05
C THR A 95 6.34 16.10 17.37
N ARG A 96 7.47 15.89 18.03
CA ARG A 96 7.95 14.57 18.42
C ARG A 96 6.89 13.75 19.20
N GLU A 97 6.12 14.43 20.06
CA GLU A 97 5.12 13.79 20.92
C GLU A 97 3.98 13.14 20.13
N ALA A 98 3.70 13.64 18.92
CA ALA A 98 2.66 13.07 18.07
C ALA A 98 3.15 11.85 17.28
N ILE A 99 4.46 11.56 17.28
CA ILE A 99 5.08 10.49 16.51
C ILE A 99 5.39 9.31 17.43
N GLY A 100 4.96 8.11 17.02
CA GLY A 100 5.32 6.87 17.69
C GLY A 100 5.68 5.77 16.69
N TYR A 101 6.54 4.84 17.11
CA TYR A 101 6.91 3.68 16.30
C TYR A 101 5.79 2.64 16.26
N GLU A 102 5.63 2.01 15.11
CA GLU A 102 4.77 0.85 14.93
C GLU A 102 5.52 -0.27 14.20
N ASN A 103 5.25 -1.50 14.59
CA ASN A 103 5.87 -2.69 14.01
C ASN A 103 5.17 -3.09 12.69
N GLY A 104 5.37 -2.30 11.65
CA GLY A 104 4.64 -2.32 10.40
C GLY A 104 3.27 -1.64 10.51
N VAL A 105 2.76 -1.14 9.38
CA VAL A 105 1.46 -0.44 9.36
C VAL A 105 0.31 -1.36 9.76
N LEU A 106 0.31 -2.64 9.35
CA LEU A 106 -0.69 -3.61 9.81
C LEU A 106 -0.62 -3.83 11.33
N GLY A 107 0.58 -3.86 11.91
CA GLY A 107 0.76 -3.87 13.36
C GLY A 107 0.13 -2.65 14.01
N GLY A 108 0.34 -1.46 13.45
CA GLY A 108 -0.29 -0.21 13.88
C GLY A 108 -1.82 -0.24 13.79
N VAL A 109 -2.37 -0.75 12.70
CA VAL A 109 -3.83 -0.93 12.53
C VAL A 109 -4.40 -1.81 13.67
N ILE A 110 -3.75 -2.93 13.98
CA ILE A 110 -4.21 -3.81 15.07
C ILE A 110 -3.98 -3.17 16.45
N SER A 111 -2.88 -2.42 16.64
CA SER A 111 -2.69 -1.62 17.86
C SER A 111 -3.85 -0.67 18.10
N ALA A 112 -4.28 0.04 17.06
CA ALA A 112 -5.40 0.97 17.13
C ALA A 112 -6.73 0.22 17.37
N LEU A 113 -7.01 -0.86 16.64
CA LEU A 113 -8.22 -1.66 16.86
C LEU A 113 -8.31 -2.19 18.29
N THR A 114 -7.23 -2.74 18.84
CA THR A 114 -7.22 -3.22 20.24
C THR A 114 -7.39 -2.11 21.28
N ALA A 115 -7.12 -0.85 20.91
CA ALA A 115 -7.33 0.30 21.76
C ALA A 115 -8.76 0.87 21.70
N PHE A 116 -9.45 0.74 20.55
CA PHE A 116 -10.71 1.44 20.29
C PHE A 116 -11.91 0.53 20.04
N ALA A 117 -11.69 -0.78 19.81
CA ALA A 117 -12.73 -1.78 19.57
C ALA A 117 -12.52 -3.00 20.48
N ALA A 118 -13.56 -3.81 20.64
CA ALA A 118 -13.52 -5.09 21.31
C ALA A 118 -13.65 -6.24 20.29
N PRO A 119 -13.12 -7.45 20.56
CA PRO A 119 -13.38 -8.61 19.72
C PRO A 119 -14.89 -8.83 19.49
N GLY A 120 -15.26 -9.03 18.23
CA GLY A 120 -16.66 -9.11 17.79
C GLY A 120 -17.24 -7.78 17.27
N ASP A 121 -16.62 -6.63 17.55
CA ASP A 121 -17.07 -5.35 17.00
C ASP A 121 -16.89 -5.29 15.48
N GLY A 122 -17.75 -4.48 14.83
CA GLY A 122 -17.66 -4.17 13.42
C GLY A 122 -16.59 -3.09 13.13
N VAL A 123 -15.89 -3.26 12.02
CA VAL A 123 -14.93 -2.28 11.50
C VAL A 123 -15.37 -1.93 10.07
N LEU A 124 -15.57 -0.64 9.76
CA LEU A 124 -15.89 -0.23 8.40
C LEU A 124 -14.63 -0.24 7.53
N LEU A 125 -14.75 -0.82 6.34
CA LEU A 125 -13.68 -0.94 5.36
C LEU A 125 -14.24 -0.74 3.96
N HIS A 126 -13.56 0.03 3.10
CA HIS A 126 -13.95 0.12 1.70
C HIS A 126 -13.52 -1.13 0.93
N SER A 127 -14.30 -1.52 -0.08
CA SER A 127 -13.92 -2.58 -1.03
C SER A 127 -13.97 -2.05 -2.47
N PRO A 128 -13.09 -2.48 -3.38
CA PRO A 128 -11.96 -3.40 -3.14
C PRO A 128 -11.02 -2.92 -2.04
N THR A 129 -10.30 -3.84 -1.37
CA THR A 129 -9.47 -3.52 -0.22
C THR A 129 -8.17 -4.31 -0.21
N TYR A 130 -7.20 -3.86 0.58
CA TYR A 130 -5.96 -4.59 0.76
C TYR A 130 -6.17 -5.86 1.60
N ILE A 131 -5.72 -7.02 1.09
CA ILE A 131 -5.83 -8.32 1.75
C ILE A 131 -5.26 -8.35 3.17
N GLY A 132 -4.22 -7.55 3.43
CA GLY A 132 -3.63 -7.44 4.76
C GLY A 132 -4.62 -6.90 5.80
N PHE A 133 -5.56 -6.01 5.42
CA PHE A 133 -6.60 -5.54 6.34
C PHE A 133 -7.58 -6.66 6.65
N THR A 134 -8.14 -7.33 5.64
CA THR A 134 -9.12 -8.39 5.87
C THR A 134 -8.57 -9.48 6.76
N ARG A 135 -7.42 -10.04 6.40
CA ARG A 135 -6.78 -11.10 7.20
C ARG A 135 -6.42 -10.63 8.62
N SER A 136 -5.85 -9.44 8.77
CA SER A 136 -5.43 -8.97 10.10
C SER A 136 -6.62 -8.65 11.00
N ILE A 137 -7.66 -8.02 10.46
CA ILE A 137 -8.86 -7.65 11.22
C ILE A 137 -9.60 -8.92 11.67
N GLU A 138 -9.88 -9.85 10.76
CA GLU A 138 -10.60 -11.09 11.05
C GLU A 138 -9.82 -12.02 11.99
N ASN A 139 -8.51 -12.20 11.76
CA ASN A 139 -7.67 -13.05 12.62
C ASN A 139 -7.54 -12.51 14.06
N ASN A 140 -7.81 -11.22 14.28
CA ASN A 140 -7.86 -10.63 15.62
C ASN A 140 -9.28 -10.57 16.19
N GLY A 141 -10.24 -11.23 15.53
CA GLY A 141 -11.60 -11.45 16.06
C GLY A 141 -12.55 -10.28 15.85
N TYR A 142 -12.25 -9.33 14.95
CA TYR A 142 -13.17 -8.26 14.54
C TYR A 142 -13.97 -8.66 13.31
N ARG A 143 -15.14 -8.04 13.12
CA ARG A 143 -15.98 -8.24 11.94
C ARG A 143 -15.78 -7.10 10.96
N ILE A 144 -15.64 -7.42 9.68
CA ILE A 144 -15.55 -6.40 8.63
C ILE A 144 -16.93 -6.09 8.08
N VAL A 145 -17.23 -4.80 7.92
CA VAL A 145 -18.41 -4.31 7.21
C VAL A 145 -17.90 -3.49 6.03
N HIS A 146 -18.09 -4.03 4.82
CA HIS A 146 -17.63 -3.37 3.60
C HIS A 146 -18.58 -2.26 3.15
N SER A 147 -18.01 -1.10 2.79
CA SER A 147 -18.67 -0.07 2.00
C SER A 147 -18.02 -0.05 0.61
N PRO A 148 -18.70 -0.60 -0.42
CA PRO A 148 -18.12 -0.71 -1.75
C PRO A 148 -17.84 0.65 -2.38
N LEU A 149 -16.67 0.77 -3.01
CA LEU A 149 -16.38 1.86 -3.93
C LEU A 149 -17.11 1.60 -5.25
N THR A 150 -17.49 2.67 -5.93
CA THR A 150 -18.14 2.61 -7.24
C THR A 150 -17.37 3.44 -8.26
N LEU A 151 -17.42 3.04 -9.54
CA LEU A 151 -16.88 3.86 -10.62
C LEU A 151 -17.89 4.91 -11.05
N ASP A 152 -17.46 6.17 -11.12
CA ASP A 152 -18.29 7.24 -11.69
C ASP A 152 -18.29 7.15 -13.24
N GLU A 153 -19.07 8.03 -13.91
CA GLU A 153 -19.19 8.07 -15.37
C GLU A 153 -17.85 8.31 -16.11
N ARG A 154 -16.82 8.77 -15.39
CA ARG A 154 -15.47 9.00 -15.91
C ARG A 154 -14.53 7.84 -15.61
N GLY A 155 -15.02 6.77 -14.99
CA GLY A 155 -14.21 5.61 -14.58
C GLY A 155 -13.32 5.90 -13.36
N VAL A 156 -13.71 6.83 -12.50
CA VAL A 156 -12.98 7.17 -11.27
C VAL A 156 -13.67 6.51 -10.07
N TRP A 157 -12.90 5.82 -9.25
CA TRP A 157 -13.42 5.21 -8.01
C TRP A 157 -13.90 6.26 -7.01
N ARG A 158 -15.12 6.06 -6.48
CA ARG A 158 -15.77 6.96 -5.53
C ARG A 158 -16.29 6.22 -4.31
N MET A 159 -16.27 6.90 -3.15
CA MET A 159 -16.93 6.44 -1.94
C MET A 159 -18.43 6.71 -2.01
N ASP A 160 -19.24 5.79 -1.49
CA ASP A 160 -20.67 5.96 -1.24
C ASP A 160 -20.91 6.43 0.21
N TYR A 161 -21.03 7.74 0.39
CA TYR A 161 -21.16 8.34 1.72
C TYR A 161 -22.48 8.00 2.41
N GLU A 162 -23.54 7.73 1.65
CA GLU A 162 -24.83 7.32 2.20
C GLU A 162 -24.76 5.86 2.70
N ASP A 163 -24.11 4.99 1.95
CA ASP A 163 -23.85 3.62 2.36
C ASP A 163 -22.94 3.55 3.59
N MET A 164 -21.89 4.38 3.64
CA MET A 164 -21.04 4.51 4.83
C MET A 164 -21.85 4.89 6.07
N ASP A 165 -22.64 5.97 6.00
CA ASP A 165 -23.44 6.45 7.12
C ASP A 165 -24.45 5.42 7.59
N ARG A 166 -25.16 4.79 6.64
CA ARG A 166 -26.13 3.73 6.91
C ARG A 166 -25.49 2.56 7.63
N LYS A 167 -24.35 2.04 7.14
CA LYS A 167 -23.67 0.88 7.72
C LYS A 167 -23.06 1.18 9.08
N LEU A 168 -22.50 2.35 9.30
CA LEU A 168 -22.01 2.77 10.62
C LEU A 168 -23.14 2.74 11.66
N LYS A 169 -24.34 3.21 11.31
CA LYS A 169 -25.52 3.22 12.19
C LYS A 169 -26.09 1.82 12.38
N GLU A 170 -26.36 1.07 11.31
CA GLU A 170 -26.98 -0.26 11.36
C GLU A 170 -26.15 -1.28 12.15
N HIS A 171 -24.84 -1.20 12.04
CA HIS A 171 -23.92 -2.13 12.69
C HIS A 171 -23.25 -1.57 13.95
N HIS A 172 -23.64 -0.37 14.40
CA HIS A 172 -23.07 0.32 15.57
C HIS A 172 -21.55 0.38 15.54
N ILE A 173 -20.98 0.82 14.40
CA ILE A 173 -19.54 0.85 14.18
C ILE A 173 -18.97 2.18 14.63
N HIS A 174 -17.89 2.11 15.44
CA HIS A 174 -17.17 3.27 15.97
C HIS A 174 -15.70 3.33 15.54
N VAL A 175 -15.27 2.41 14.66
CA VAL A 175 -13.90 2.38 14.11
C VAL A 175 -13.96 2.06 12.62
N ALA A 176 -13.24 2.84 11.83
CA ALA A 176 -13.09 2.61 10.39
C ALA A 176 -11.62 2.58 9.99
N VAL A 177 -11.28 1.76 9.00
CA VAL A 177 -9.98 1.80 8.33
C VAL A 177 -10.12 2.54 7.00
N PHE A 178 -9.34 3.60 6.84
CA PHE A 178 -9.33 4.47 5.66
C PHE A 178 -7.97 4.38 4.97
N CYS A 179 -7.92 3.87 3.74
CA CYS A 179 -6.70 3.72 2.97
C CYS A 179 -6.50 4.91 2.02
N SER A 180 -5.41 5.65 2.18
CA SER A 180 -5.07 6.86 1.40
C SER A 180 -3.55 6.96 1.19
N THR A 181 -3.04 6.82 0.00
CA THR A 181 -3.59 6.48 -1.30
C THR A 181 -4.14 5.07 -1.31
N HIS A 182 -5.25 4.84 -1.99
CA HIS A 182 -6.01 3.59 -1.88
C HIS A 182 -5.41 2.45 -2.70
N ASN A 183 -5.15 1.31 -2.06
CA ASN A 183 -4.73 0.06 -2.68
C ASN A 183 -5.86 -1.00 -2.52
N PRO A 184 -6.32 -1.68 -3.59
CA PRO A 184 -5.67 -1.86 -4.91
C PRO A 184 -6.10 -0.88 -6.00
N CYS A 185 -7.06 0.01 -5.77
CA CYS A 185 -7.67 0.84 -6.81
C CYS A 185 -6.75 1.98 -7.32
N GLY A 186 -5.66 2.30 -6.62
CA GLY A 186 -4.75 3.38 -6.99
C GLY A 186 -5.39 4.78 -6.89
N ARG A 187 -6.46 4.93 -6.12
CA ARG A 187 -7.15 6.22 -5.99
C ARG A 187 -6.41 7.17 -5.06
N VAL A 188 -6.13 8.39 -5.48
CA VAL A 188 -5.68 9.51 -4.65
C VAL A 188 -6.87 10.39 -4.34
N TRP A 189 -7.35 10.35 -3.08
CA TRP A 189 -8.56 11.04 -2.69
C TRP A 189 -8.41 12.56 -2.81
N GLU A 190 -9.39 13.21 -3.43
CA GLU A 190 -9.49 14.68 -3.47
C GLU A 190 -9.87 15.23 -2.09
N ARG A 191 -9.51 16.47 -1.78
CA ARG A 191 -9.81 17.09 -0.48
C ARG A 191 -11.28 16.98 -0.09
N TRP A 192 -12.18 17.30 -1.01
CA TRP A 192 -13.62 17.25 -0.76
C TRP A 192 -14.14 15.83 -0.46
N GLU A 193 -13.50 14.80 -1.02
CA GLU A 193 -13.85 13.40 -0.74
C GLU A 193 -13.48 13.03 0.69
N ILE A 194 -12.26 13.41 1.10
CA ILE A 194 -11.80 13.18 2.48
C ILE A 194 -12.66 13.98 3.46
N GLU A 195 -12.95 15.24 3.17
CA GLU A 195 -13.83 16.09 4.00
C GLU A 195 -15.20 15.44 4.21
N LYS A 196 -15.86 14.98 3.12
CA LYS A 196 -17.15 14.27 3.21
C LYS A 196 -17.06 12.97 4.01
N ALA A 197 -16.04 12.15 3.78
CA ALA A 197 -15.84 10.94 4.57
C ALA A 197 -15.68 11.25 6.06
N MET A 198 -14.89 12.27 6.39
CA MET A 198 -14.68 12.69 7.77
C MET A 198 -15.94 13.27 8.42
N GLU A 199 -16.83 13.94 7.67
CA GLU A 199 -18.15 14.36 8.15
C GLU A 199 -19.03 13.15 8.52
N VAL A 200 -19.03 12.09 7.70
CA VAL A 200 -19.75 10.85 8.00
C VAL A 200 -19.18 10.17 9.26
N TYR A 201 -17.87 10.06 9.37
CA TYR A 201 -17.23 9.49 10.56
C TYR A 201 -17.51 10.30 11.82
N LYS A 202 -17.50 11.63 11.70
CA LYS A 202 -17.85 12.55 12.79
C LYS A 202 -19.29 12.35 13.25
N ALA A 203 -20.24 12.27 12.33
CA ALA A 203 -21.67 12.11 12.62
C ALA A 203 -21.98 10.79 13.35
N ASN A 204 -21.08 9.79 13.25
CA ASN A 204 -21.22 8.47 13.84
C ASN A 204 -20.23 8.21 15.01
N ASP A 205 -19.58 9.25 15.52
CA ASP A 205 -18.56 9.17 16.58
C ASP A 205 -17.49 8.10 16.32
N CYS A 206 -17.00 8.05 15.09
CA CYS A 206 -16.10 7.01 14.60
C CYS A 206 -14.64 7.47 14.68
N VAL A 207 -13.78 6.66 15.29
CA VAL A 207 -12.31 6.81 15.19
C VAL A 207 -11.86 6.31 13.82
N VAL A 208 -11.00 7.07 13.16
CA VAL A 208 -10.46 6.73 11.85
C VAL A 208 -9.02 6.25 11.95
N ILE A 209 -8.78 5.04 11.50
CA ILE A 209 -7.45 4.46 11.31
C ILE A 209 -7.06 4.72 9.86
N SER A 210 -6.19 5.71 9.63
CA SER A 210 -5.76 6.09 8.28
C SER A 210 -4.46 5.40 7.93
N ASP A 211 -4.51 4.47 6.98
CA ASP A 211 -3.31 3.88 6.38
C ASP A 211 -2.84 4.76 5.23
N GLU A 212 -1.74 5.47 5.44
CA GLU A 212 -1.14 6.39 4.48
C GLU A 212 0.24 5.90 3.98
N ILE A 213 0.46 4.58 4.00
CA ILE A 213 1.74 3.96 3.58
C ILE A 213 2.10 4.23 2.11
N TRP A 214 1.11 4.57 1.28
CA TRP A 214 1.29 4.88 -0.14
C TRP A 214 1.33 6.39 -0.44
N SER A 215 1.35 7.24 0.59
CA SER A 215 1.25 8.70 0.46
C SER A 215 2.26 9.33 -0.50
N ASP A 216 3.49 8.81 -0.53
CA ASP A 216 4.56 9.34 -1.39
C ASP A 216 4.43 8.92 -2.87
N LEU A 217 3.66 7.86 -3.16
CA LEU A 217 3.59 7.23 -4.47
C LEU A 217 2.35 7.67 -5.26
N THR A 218 2.18 8.98 -5.39
CA THR A 218 1.21 9.59 -6.29
C THR A 218 1.81 9.75 -7.69
N LEU A 219 0.99 9.57 -8.73
CA LEU A 219 1.39 9.56 -10.13
C LEU A 219 0.96 10.85 -10.84
N GLY A 220 1.69 11.23 -11.88
CA GLY A 220 1.38 12.44 -12.65
C GLY A 220 1.34 13.69 -11.76
N ASN A 221 0.25 14.44 -11.87
CA ASN A 221 0.03 15.68 -11.11
C ASN A 221 -0.77 15.47 -9.81
N HIS A 222 -1.08 14.22 -9.44
CA HIS A 222 -1.82 13.94 -8.22
C HIS A 222 -0.95 14.18 -6.99
N GLN A 223 -1.58 14.69 -5.94
CA GLN A 223 -0.92 14.97 -4.66
C GLN A 223 -1.70 14.33 -3.53
N HIS A 224 -0.98 13.65 -2.65
CA HIS A 224 -1.54 13.13 -1.42
C HIS A 224 -1.99 14.26 -0.48
N ILE A 225 -3.12 14.07 0.14
CA ILE A 225 -3.65 14.97 1.18
C ILE A 225 -3.77 14.14 2.46
N PRO A 226 -2.96 14.44 3.51
CA PRO A 226 -3.08 13.75 4.77
C PRO A 226 -4.50 13.87 5.34
N THR A 227 -5.11 12.75 5.70
CA THR A 227 -6.47 12.71 6.25
C THR A 227 -6.66 13.66 7.42
N GLN A 228 -5.63 13.82 8.26
CA GLN A 228 -5.62 14.71 9.41
C GLN A 228 -5.57 16.20 9.06
N SER A 229 -5.32 16.56 7.79
CA SER A 229 -5.13 17.96 7.37
C SER A 229 -6.43 18.65 6.94
N VAL A 230 -7.52 17.91 6.75
CA VAL A 230 -8.74 18.48 6.12
C VAL A 230 -9.60 19.27 7.11
N SER A 231 -9.54 18.96 8.41
CA SER A 231 -10.24 19.73 9.45
C SER A 231 -9.65 19.48 10.85
N GLU A 232 -9.99 20.32 11.82
CA GLU A 232 -9.61 20.11 13.21
C GLU A 232 -10.22 18.82 13.78
N ASP A 233 -11.45 18.51 13.44
CA ASP A 233 -12.11 17.27 13.84
C ASP A 233 -11.41 16.04 13.24
N ALA A 234 -11.06 16.08 11.94
CA ALA A 234 -10.28 15.02 11.31
C ALA A 234 -8.92 14.82 12.01
N ARG A 235 -8.23 15.90 12.34
CA ARG A 235 -6.96 15.87 13.09
C ARG A 235 -7.10 15.17 14.43
N ASN A 236 -8.21 15.38 15.13
CA ASN A 236 -8.43 14.87 16.49
C ASN A 236 -8.98 13.44 16.55
N ARG A 237 -9.69 12.96 15.51
CA ARG A 237 -10.27 11.62 15.48
C ARG A 237 -9.44 10.59 14.71
N THR A 238 -8.39 11.01 14.01
CA THR A 238 -7.61 10.13 13.15
C THR A 238 -6.31 9.68 13.80
N VAL A 239 -6.05 8.39 13.67
CA VAL A 239 -4.76 7.74 13.93
C VAL A 239 -4.17 7.42 12.54
N ALA A 240 -3.12 8.15 12.13
CA ALA A 240 -2.53 7.98 10.81
C ALA A 240 -1.22 7.17 10.88
N PHE A 241 -1.05 6.23 9.94
CA PHE A 241 0.13 5.37 9.85
C PHE A 241 0.89 5.60 8.55
N TYR A 242 2.20 5.71 8.66
CA TYR A 242 3.13 5.94 7.57
C TYR A 242 4.32 4.98 7.65
N ALA A 243 4.96 4.71 6.53
CA ALA A 243 6.20 3.94 6.50
C ALA A 243 7.02 4.24 5.24
N PRO A 244 8.36 4.17 5.29
CA PRO A 244 9.21 4.25 4.10
C PRO A 244 9.17 2.95 3.26
N SER A 245 8.48 1.91 3.73
CA SER A 245 8.57 0.56 3.16
C SER A 245 8.06 0.45 1.72
N LYS A 246 6.99 1.15 1.35
CA LYS A 246 6.49 1.17 -0.03
C LYS A 246 7.26 2.14 -0.91
N THR A 247 7.61 3.30 -0.36
CA THR A 247 8.36 4.34 -1.06
C THR A 247 9.76 3.89 -1.44
N PHE A 248 10.46 3.17 -0.56
CA PHE A 248 11.87 2.81 -0.71
C PHE A 248 12.14 1.31 -0.72
N ASN A 249 11.11 0.47 -0.90
CA ASN A 249 11.26 -0.99 -0.95
C ASN A 249 11.87 -1.60 0.33
N LEU A 250 11.39 -1.18 1.51
CA LEU A 250 11.92 -1.57 2.81
C LEU A 250 10.98 -2.48 3.63
N ALA A 251 10.05 -3.17 2.99
CA ALA A 251 9.07 -4.01 3.70
C ALA A 251 9.72 -5.08 4.61
N GLY A 252 10.86 -5.62 4.20
CA GLY A 252 11.62 -6.60 4.99
C GLY A 252 12.24 -6.06 6.29
N LEU A 253 12.29 -4.73 6.48
CA LEU A 253 12.76 -4.08 7.71
C LEU A 253 11.65 -3.76 8.72
N VAL A 254 10.39 -3.93 8.32
CA VAL A 254 9.19 -3.81 9.18
C VAL A 254 9.07 -2.48 9.96
N GLY A 255 9.73 -1.39 9.53
CA GLY A 255 9.66 -0.08 10.20
C GLY A 255 8.44 0.74 9.75
N SER A 256 7.66 1.29 10.68
CA SER A 256 6.59 2.26 10.43
C SER A 256 6.41 3.20 11.60
N TYR A 257 5.62 4.24 11.43
CA TYR A 257 5.30 5.18 12.50
C TYR A 257 3.86 5.67 12.40
N HIS A 258 3.31 6.02 13.57
CA HIS A 258 2.04 6.74 13.61
C HIS A 258 2.25 8.23 13.80
N ILE A 259 1.27 9.02 13.36
CA ILE A 259 1.07 10.41 13.72
C ILE A 259 -0.29 10.53 14.39
N ILE A 260 -0.32 10.90 15.68
CA ILE A 260 -1.54 11.04 16.48
C ILE A 260 -1.47 12.34 17.25
N TYR A 261 -2.28 13.32 16.85
CA TYR A 261 -2.32 14.63 17.50
C TYR A 261 -3.13 14.61 18.79
N ASN A 262 -4.22 13.83 18.84
CA ASN A 262 -5.06 13.72 20.03
C ASN A 262 -4.34 12.90 21.12
N PRO A 263 -3.98 13.51 22.27
CA PRO A 263 -3.24 12.81 23.33
C PRO A 263 -4.02 11.62 23.91
N THR A 264 -5.36 11.72 24.00
CA THR A 264 -6.18 10.62 24.52
C THR A 264 -6.11 9.38 23.63
N LEU A 265 -6.18 9.54 22.30
CA LEU A 265 -6.05 8.42 21.37
C LEU A 265 -4.63 7.84 21.42
N ARG A 266 -3.62 8.70 21.41
CA ARG A 266 -2.22 8.31 21.51
C ARG A 266 -1.91 7.51 22.77
N ASP A 267 -2.30 8.03 23.92
CA ASP A 267 -2.01 7.40 25.21
C ASP A 267 -2.70 6.03 25.34
N ARG A 268 -3.90 5.87 24.78
CA ARG A 268 -4.58 4.57 24.72
C ARG A 268 -3.83 3.54 23.88
N ILE A 269 -3.30 3.92 22.71
CA ILE A 269 -2.51 3.04 21.85
C ILE A 269 -1.20 2.66 22.55
N VAL A 270 -0.47 3.65 23.08
CA VAL A 270 0.80 3.43 23.79
C VAL A 270 0.59 2.50 24.99
N ALA A 271 -0.48 2.71 25.78
CA ALA A 271 -0.80 1.85 26.91
C ALA A 271 -1.10 0.40 26.51
N LYS A 272 -1.60 0.16 25.29
CA LYS A 272 -1.81 -1.21 24.77
C LYS A 272 -0.52 -1.82 24.27
N SER A 273 0.23 -1.12 23.44
CA SER A 273 1.47 -1.62 22.85
C SER A 273 2.56 -1.91 23.87
N SER A 274 2.66 -1.10 24.93
CA SER A 274 3.67 -1.28 26.00
C SER A 274 3.46 -2.53 26.85
N LYS A 275 2.26 -3.15 26.83
CA LYS A 275 1.97 -4.32 27.70
C LYS A 275 2.73 -5.58 27.32
N CYS A 276 3.13 -5.73 26.07
CA CYS A 276 3.79 -6.93 25.57
C CYS A 276 5.04 -6.64 24.74
N HIS A 277 5.50 -5.40 24.72
CA HIS A 277 6.73 -4.96 24.03
C HIS A 277 6.81 -5.33 22.54
N TYR A 278 5.68 -5.59 21.87
CA TYR A 278 5.70 -6.00 20.46
C TYR A 278 6.05 -4.83 19.52
N ASN A 279 5.93 -3.59 19.98
CA ASN A 279 6.25 -2.36 19.23
C ASN A 279 7.67 -1.83 19.53
N ASP A 280 8.57 -2.66 20.02
CA ASP A 280 9.96 -2.25 20.20
C ASP A 280 10.64 -2.12 18.84
N MET A 281 11.24 -0.95 18.59
CA MET A 281 11.88 -0.61 17.32
C MET A 281 13.14 -1.47 17.08
N ASN A 282 13.34 -1.89 15.84
CA ASN A 282 14.59 -2.45 15.38
C ASN A 282 15.58 -1.31 15.05
N VAL A 283 16.81 -1.39 15.59
CA VAL A 283 17.81 -0.32 15.40
C VAL A 283 18.21 -0.11 13.94
N LEU A 284 18.25 -1.15 13.12
CA LEU A 284 18.59 -1.03 11.70
C LEU A 284 17.45 -0.38 10.90
N SER A 285 16.20 -0.65 11.29
CA SER A 285 15.02 0.01 10.70
C SER A 285 15.03 1.53 10.98
N MET A 286 15.45 1.95 12.18
CA MET A 286 15.63 3.37 12.49
C MET A 286 16.64 4.02 11.55
N HIS A 287 17.81 3.42 11.40
CA HIS A 287 18.86 3.95 10.51
C HIS A 287 18.47 3.90 9.03
N ALA A 288 17.69 2.89 8.62
CA ALA A 288 17.14 2.83 7.26
C ALA A 288 16.19 3.99 6.98
N LEU A 289 15.29 4.33 7.91
CA LEU A 289 14.39 5.47 7.77
C LEU A 289 15.18 6.79 7.70
N ILE A 290 16.14 7.00 8.59
CA ILE A 290 17.00 8.19 8.55
C ILE A 290 17.74 8.28 7.21
N GLY A 291 18.25 7.15 6.68
CA GLY A 291 18.89 7.08 5.38
C GLY A 291 17.95 7.39 4.22
N ALA A 292 16.69 6.91 4.30
CA ALA A 292 15.65 7.11 3.31
C ALA A 292 15.21 8.58 3.19
N TYR A 293 15.09 9.28 4.31
CA TYR A 293 14.54 10.63 4.39
C TYR A 293 15.60 11.74 4.24
N ARG A 294 16.80 11.40 3.77
CA ARG A 294 17.83 12.38 3.38
C ARG A 294 17.45 13.10 2.08
N PRO A 295 18.13 14.20 1.75
CA PRO A 295 17.91 14.92 0.48
C PRO A 295 17.95 14.03 -0.75
N GLU A 296 18.88 13.06 -0.82
CA GLU A 296 19.01 12.10 -1.91
C GLU A 296 17.76 11.19 -2.03
N GLY A 297 17.06 10.92 -0.92
CA GLY A 297 15.78 10.20 -0.92
C GLY A 297 14.68 10.97 -1.63
N HIS A 298 14.64 12.30 -1.50
CA HIS A 298 13.69 13.14 -2.23
C HIS A 298 13.97 13.09 -3.74
N GLU A 299 15.23 13.21 -4.16
CA GLU A 299 15.61 13.15 -5.57
C GLU A 299 15.31 11.78 -6.18
N TRP A 300 15.65 10.71 -5.47
CA TRP A 300 15.37 9.34 -5.89
C TRP A 300 13.88 9.09 -6.07
N LEU A 301 13.06 9.55 -5.12
CA LEU A 301 11.60 9.40 -5.19
C LEU A 301 11.00 10.18 -6.37
N ASP A 302 11.49 11.39 -6.66
CA ASP A 302 11.00 12.17 -7.79
C ASP A 302 11.31 11.48 -9.13
N GLU A 303 12.52 10.91 -9.29
CA GLU A 303 12.85 10.08 -10.46
C GLU A 303 12.01 8.79 -10.52
N LEU A 304 11.81 8.09 -9.39
CA LEU A 304 10.95 6.91 -9.32
C LEU A 304 9.52 7.21 -9.75
N LYS A 305 8.93 8.31 -9.26
CA LYS A 305 7.55 8.71 -9.62
C LYS A 305 7.42 8.96 -11.12
N ALA A 306 8.42 9.55 -11.76
CA ALA A 306 8.43 9.74 -13.22
C ALA A 306 8.49 8.39 -13.95
N VAL A 307 9.30 7.44 -13.48
CA VAL A 307 9.38 6.09 -14.05
C VAL A 307 8.06 5.34 -13.87
N LEU A 308 7.48 5.35 -12.67
CA LEU A 308 6.21 4.68 -12.39
C LEU A 308 5.06 5.28 -13.20
N THR A 309 5.00 6.60 -13.34
CA THR A 309 4.01 7.27 -14.21
C THR A 309 4.14 6.77 -15.64
N GLY A 310 5.36 6.72 -16.18
CA GLY A 310 5.60 6.20 -17.54
C GLY A 310 5.24 4.73 -17.70
N ASN A 311 5.49 3.89 -16.69
CA ASN A 311 5.10 2.47 -16.69
C ASN A 311 3.58 2.31 -16.68
N VAL A 312 2.89 3.09 -15.84
CA VAL A 312 1.43 3.07 -15.75
C VAL A 312 0.80 3.57 -17.07
N ASP A 313 1.27 4.69 -17.61
CA ASP A 313 0.76 5.22 -18.88
C ASP A 313 0.92 4.18 -20.00
N TYR A 314 2.12 3.59 -20.12
CA TYR A 314 2.36 2.56 -21.12
C TYR A 314 1.44 1.33 -20.96
N ALA A 315 1.34 0.79 -19.74
CA ALA A 315 0.54 -0.41 -19.50
C ALA A 315 -0.96 -0.13 -19.70
N TYR A 316 -1.45 1.04 -19.22
CA TYR A 316 -2.83 1.47 -19.39
C TYR A 316 -3.21 1.59 -20.87
N ASP A 317 -2.41 2.29 -21.66
CA ASP A 317 -2.65 2.51 -23.09
C ASP A 317 -2.59 1.17 -23.85
N TYR A 318 -1.64 0.29 -23.47
CA TYR A 318 -1.52 -1.04 -24.10
C TYR A 318 -2.74 -1.92 -23.81
N ILE A 319 -3.15 -2.01 -22.55
CA ILE A 319 -4.29 -2.84 -22.12
C ILE A 319 -5.58 -2.35 -22.77
N THR A 320 -5.87 -1.05 -22.70
CA THR A 320 -7.09 -0.48 -23.28
C THR A 320 -7.13 -0.54 -24.79
N GLY A 321 -5.97 -0.55 -25.45
CA GLY A 321 -5.86 -0.65 -26.91
C GLY A 321 -5.87 -2.09 -27.45
N HIS A 322 -5.47 -3.09 -26.67
CA HIS A 322 -5.22 -4.44 -27.18
C HIS A 322 -6.01 -5.55 -26.48
N PHE A 323 -6.35 -5.42 -25.18
CA PHE A 323 -7.01 -6.49 -24.44
C PHE A 323 -8.53 -6.34 -24.46
N GLN A 324 -9.18 -6.91 -25.49
CA GLN A 324 -10.62 -6.81 -25.66
C GLN A 324 -11.39 -7.52 -24.53
N GLY A 325 -12.27 -6.81 -23.86
CA GLY A 325 -13.05 -7.34 -22.73
C GLY A 325 -12.34 -7.23 -21.37
N VAL A 326 -11.21 -6.52 -21.34
CA VAL A 326 -10.55 -6.10 -20.11
C VAL A 326 -10.76 -4.60 -19.91
N SER A 327 -11.14 -4.19 -18.71
CA SER A 327 -11.27 -2.79 -18.35
C SER A 327 -10.51 -2.47 -17.06
N LEU A 328 -10.18 -1.20 -16.86
CA LEU A 328 -9.52 -0.73 -15.64
C LEU A 328 -9.71 0.77 -15.45
N ALA A 329 -9.78 1.20 -14.20
CA ALA A 329 -9.59 2.60 -13.85
C ALA A 329 -8.10 2.94 -13.93
N LYS A 330 -7.74 4.10 -14.51
CA LYS A 330 -6.35 4.55 -14.52
C LYS A 330 -5.93 4.92 -13.09
N PRO A 331 -4.90 4.30 -12.51
CA PRO A 331 -4.49 4.62 -11.15
C PRO A 331 -3.85 6.02 -11.10
N GLU A 332 -4.14 6.73 -10.04
CA GLU A 332 -3.61 8.06 -9.72
C GLU A 332 -2.43 7.99 -8.73
N GLY A 333 -2.27 6.83 -8.11
CA GLY A 333 -1.19 6.54 -7.18
C GLY A 333 -0.98 5.04 -7.00
N THR A 334 -0.03 4.68 -6.17
CA THR A 334 0.56 3.35 -6.05
C THR A 334 1.37 2.96 -7.31
N TYR A 335 1.77 1.72 -7.43
CA TYR A 335 2.29 1.12 -8.66
C TYR A 335 1.49 -0.14 -9.05
N MET A 336 0.22 -0.17 -8.63
CA MET A 336 -0.68 -1.30 -8.89
C MET A 336 -1.71 -0.94 -9.94
N LEU A 337 -1.98 -1.88 -10.86
CA LEU A 337 -3.19 -1.90 -11.67
C LEU A 337 -4.16 -2.91 -11.11
N LEU A 338 -5.45 -2.62 -11.23
CA LEU A 338 -6.54 -3.55 -10.98
C LEU A 338 -7.32 -3.73 -12.28
N LEU A 339 -7.15 -4.87 -12.92
CA LEU A 339 -7.76 -5.23 -14.20
C LEU A 339 -9.08 -5.93 -13.93
N ASP A 340 -10.18 -5.43 -14.47
CA ASP A 340 -11.45 -6.15 -14.54
C ASP A 340 -11.47 -7.01 -15.79
N CYS A 341 -11.55 -8.31 -15.61
CA CYS A 341 -11.50 -9.34 -16.65
C CYS A 341 -12.84 -10.09 -16.83
N GLU A 342 -13.92 -9.66 -16.16
CA GLU A 342 -15.23 -10.35 -16.19
C GLU A 342 -15.71 -10.59 -17.61
N GLN A 343 -15.77 -9.52 -18.42
CA GLN A 343 -16.27 -9.62 -19.79
C GLN A 343 -15.37 -10.50 -20.70
N TRP A 344 -14.05 -10.50 -20.45
CA TRP A 344 -13.15 -11.38 -21.17
C TRP A 344 -13.39 -12.84 -20.80
N CYS A 345 -13.49 -13.15 -19.50
CA CYS A 345 -13.77 -14.49 -18.99
C CYS A 345 -15.09 -15.04 -19.53
N GLU A 346 -16.17 -14.25 -19.50
CA GLU A 346 -17.47 -14.64 -20.04
C GLU A 346 -17.40 -14.96 -21.54
N ARG A 347 -16.75 -14.13 -22.35
CA ARG A 347 -16.62 -14.35 -23.80
C ARG A 347 -15.87 -15.63 -24.16
N HIS A 348 -14.92 -16.03 -23.33
CA HIS A 348 -14.09 -17.21 -23.58
C HIS A 348 -14.57 -18.45 -22.83
N GLY A 349 -15.59 -18.33 -21.97
CA GLY A 349 -16.10 -19.42 -21.14
C GLY A 349 -15.05 -19.92 -20.13
N LEU A 350 -14.21 -19.01 -19.61
CA LEU A 350 -13.13 -19.31 -18.68
C LEU A 350 -13.40 -18.68 -17.32
N SER A 351 -12.91 -19.33 -16.26
CA SER A 351 -12.87 -18.78 -14.93
C SER A 351 -11.67 -17.85 -14.72
N LEU A 352 -11.73 -17.00 -13.71
CA LEU A 352 -10.59 -16.14 -13.35
C LEU A 352 -9.32 -16.95 -13.00
N PRO A 353 -9.36 -18.07 -12.24
CA PRO A 353 -8.18 -18.89 -11.99
C PRO A 353 -7.55 -19.47 -13.27
N GLU A 354 -8.36 -19.80 -14.29
CA GLU A 354 -7.83 -20.26 -15.57
C GLU A 354 -7.13 -19.14 -16.33
N LEU A 355 -7.66 -17.91 -16.28
CA LEU A 355 -6.99 -16.74 -16.84
C LEU A 355 -5.70 -16.44 -16.08
N GLU A 356 -5.75 -16.46 -14.78
CA GLU A 356 -4.60 -16.23 -13.91
C GLU A 356 -3.46 -17.18 -14.23
N LYS A 357 -3.78 -18.48 -14.30
CA LYS A 357 -2.81 -19.53 -14.68
C LYS A 357 -2.20 -19.31 -16.06
N ARG A 358 -2.96 -18.88 -17.05
CA ARG A 358 -2.41 -18.56 -18.40
C ARG A 358 -1.34 -17.47 -18.33
N GLY A 359 -1.52 -16.45 -17.47
CA GLY A 359 -0.49 -15.45 -17.24
C GLY A 359 0.76 -16.02 -16.57
N TRP A 360 0.58 -16.87 -15.55
CA TRP A 360 1.70 -17.55 -14.88
C TRP A 360 2.48 -18.45 -15.83
N ASP A 361 1.79 -19.22 -16.69
CA ASP A 361 2.41 -20.13 -17.68
C ASP A 361 3.38 -19.39 -18.62
N VAL A 362 3.12 -18.12 -18.92
CA VAL A 362 4.00 -17.29 -19.76
C VAL A 362 4.93 -16.38 -18.97
N GLY A 363 5.06 -16.64 -17.68
CA GLY A 363 5.99 -15.98 -16.77
C GLY A 363 5.52 -14.66 -16.20
N VAL A 364 4.30 -14.21 -16.46
CA VAL A 364 3.73 -13.01 -15.82
C VAL A 364 3.10 -13.42 -14.51
N ALA A 365 3.85 -13.25 -13.41
CA ALA A 365 3.40 -13.57 -12.07
C ALA A 365 2.53 -12.42 -11.52
N TRP A 366 1.25 -12.47 -11.79
CA TRP A 366 0.22 -11.54 -11.31
C TRP A 366 -0.67 -12.19 -10.23
N GLN A 367 -1.60 -11.45 -9.65
CA GLN A 367 -2.35 -11.91 -8.49
C GLN A 367 -3.86 -11.73 -8.66
N ASP A 368 -4.61 -12.76 -8.26
CA ASP A 368 -6.06 -12.79 -8.16
C ASP A 368 -6.61 -11.61 -7.32
N GLY A 369 -7.66 -10.99 -7.82
CA GLY A 369 -8.38 -9.90 -7.18
C GLY A 369 -9.40 -10.33 -6.15
N ASP A 370 -9.83 -11.59 -6.11
CA ASP A 370 -10.83 -12.08 -5.15
C ASP A 370 -10.36 -11.83 -3.70
N MET A 371 -9.07 -12.02 -3.44
CA MET A 371 -8.46 -11.73 -2.14
C MET A 371 -8.54 -10.25 -1.74
N PHE A 372 -8.75 -9.35 -2.70
CA PHE A 372 -8.91 -7.91 -2.50
C PHE A 372 -10.38 -7.48 -2.52
N GLN A 373 -11.33 -8.42 -2.49
CA GLN A 373 -12.76 -8.16 -2.65
C GLN A 373 -13.08 -7.48 -3.99
N ALA A 374 -12.39 -7.91 -5.05
CA ALA A 374 -12.54 -7.48 -6.43
C ALA A 374 -12.73 -8.70 -7.34
N PRO A 375 -13.91 -9.34 -7.32
CA PRO A 375 -14.17 -10.54 -8.11
C PRO A 375 -13.92 -10.24 -9.60
N TYR A 376 -13.45 -11.27 -10.32
CA TYR A 376 -13.04 -11.20 -11.73
C TYR A 376 -11.90 -10.22 -12.03
N SER A 377 -11.23 -9.67 -11.03
CA SER A 377 -10.12 -8.75 -11.24
C SER A 377 -8.77 -9.42 -11.05
N ILE A 378 -7.75 -8.88 -11.69
CA ILE A 378 -6.34 -9.24 -11.49
C ILE A 378 -5.56 -8.00 -11.10
N ARG A 379 -4.78 -8.12 -10.03
CA ARG A 379 -3.88 -7.05 -9.59
C ARG A 379 -2.47 -7.25 -10.17
N VAL A 380 -1.91 -6.18 -10.72
CA VAL A 380 -0.60 -6.18 -11.41
C VAL A 380 0.30 -5.10 -10.83
N ASN A 381 1.53 -5.48 -10.45
CA ASN A 381 2.58 -4.57 -10.01
C ASN A 381 3.40 -4.05 -11.20
N LEU A 382 3.59 -2.73 -11.30
CA LEU A 382 4.36 -2.08 -12.36
C LEU A 382 5.70 -1.48 -11.89
N ALA A 383 6.12 -1.74 -10.65
CA ALA A 383 7.39 -1.23 -10.11
C ALA A 383 8.59 -2.07 -10.56
N LEU A 384 8.84 -2.11 -11.87
CA LEU A 384 9.94 -2.82 -12.52
C LEU A 384 10.40 -2.06 -13.77
N PRO A 385 11.60 -2.35 -14.32
CA PRO A 385 12.08 -1.68 -15.52
C PRO A 385 11.07 -1.72 -16.65
N LEU A 386 10.89 -0.61 -17.37
CA LEU A 386 9.91 -0.49 -18.46
C LEU A 386 10.07 -1.58 -19.52
N SER A 387 11.30 -2.06 -19.75
CA SER A 387 11.57 -3.20 -20.65
C SER A 387 10.83 -4.47 -20.22
N ARG A 388 10.73 -4.72 -18.91
CA ARG A 388 10.00 -5.86 -18.34
C ARG A 388 8.48 -5.65 -18.39
N VAL A 389 8.00 -4.42 -18.15
CA VAL A 389 6.58 -4.09 -18.35
C VAL A 389 6.17 -4.34 -19.80
N LYS A 390 6.96 -3.87 -20.76
CA LYS A 390 6.72 -4.09 -22.19
C LYS A 390 6.68 -5.58 -22.55
N GLU A 391 7.63 -6.34 -22.03
CA GLU A 391 7.68 -7.78 -22.25
C GLU A 391 6.48 -8.51 -21.66
N ALA A 392 6.06 -8.15 -20.44
CA ALA A 392 4.85 -8.71 -19.83
C ALA A 392 3.60 -8.43 -20.66
N MET A 393 3.38 -7.18 -21.08
CA MET A 393 2.24 -6.82 -21.92
C MET A 393 2.25 -7.59 -23.25
N ARG A 394 3.42 -7.71 -23.90
CA ARG A 394 3.56 -8.49 -25.13
C ARG A 394 3.25 -9.99 -24.94
N ARG A 395 3.70 -10.59 -23.83
CA ARG A 395 3.38 -12.00 -23.53
C ARG A 395 1.90 -12.21 -23.26
N LEU A 396 1.28 -11.33 -22.47
CA LEU A 396 -0.15 -11.38 -22.20
C LEU A 396 -0.97 -11.21 -23.48
N ASP A 397 -0.59 -10.27 -24.34
CA ASP A 397 -1.23 -10.05 -25.63
C ASP A 397 -1.15 -11.31 -26.51
N GLN A 398 0.05 -11.82 -26.73
CA GLN A 398 0.30 -12.90 -27.68
C GLN A 398 -0.22 -14.26 -27.22
N TYR A 399 -0.19 -14.55 -25.93
CA TYR A 399 -0.42 -15.91 -25.40
C TYR A 399 -1.63 -16.04 -24.47
N VAL A 400 -2.26 -14.95 -24.08
CA VAL A 400 -3.37 -14.96 -23.12
C VAL A 400 -4.62 -14.30 -23.69
N PHE A 401 -4.55 -13.01 -24.01
CA PHE A 401 -5.74 -12.23 -24.39
C PHE A 401 -6.13 -12.34 -25.86
N ASN A 402 -5.17 -12.52 -26.77
CA ASN A 402 -5.39 -12.63 -28.22
C ASN A 402 -4.86 -13.98 -28.79
N ALA A 403 -4.76 -15.00 -27.94
CA ALA A 403 -4.31 -16.34 -28.32
C ALA A 403 -5.40 -17.18 -29.03
#